data_b3b6d20348afb4860762d6c34ef9f7c4
#
_entry.id   b3b6d20348afb4860762d6c34ef9f7c4
#
_cell.length_a   1.000
_cell.length_b   1.000
_cell.length_c   1.000
_cell.angle_alpha   90.00
_cell.angle_beta   90.00
_cell.angle_gamma   90.00
#
_symmetry.space_group_name_H-M   'P 1'
#
loop_
_entity.id
_entity.type
_entity.pdbx_description
1 polymer ?
#
loop_
_entity_poly.entity_id
_entity_poly.type
_entity_poly.pdbx_seq_one_letter_code
_entity_poly.pdbx_strand_id
1 'polypeptide(L)'
;MFNNKPNEILRDEKGKIHWISRSVAVVAVVKWQDKFLVLKRGPIVSNPDKWCSPCGYLDWNESASECAVREIYEETGINLRNYKVSGLEVPYEVVTEPKVNWKQDIAIHFRITIESETEPKYDLSIVDPGETLDIKWITADELPNYNFAFNHDKRIYKCINQ
;
A
#
# COMPACT_ATOMS: atom_id res chain seq x y z
N MET A 1 -16.91 11.76 -23.90
CA MET A 1 -17.56 10.44 -23.95
C MET A 1 -16.90 9.58 -22.88
N PHE A 2 -17.65 9.11 -21.87
CA PHE A 2 -17.06 8.26 -20.82
C PHE A 2 -16.80 6.88 -21.38
N ASN A 3 -15.57 6.39 -21.29
CA ASN A 3 -15.19 5.06 -21.77
C ASN A 3 -15.23 4.05 -20.60
N ASN A 4 -16.40 3.93 -19.99
CA ASN A 4 -16.60 3.05 -18.84
C ASN A 4 -16.98 1.65 -19.29
N LYS A 5 -16.22 0.65 -18.84
CA LYS A 5 -16.63 -0.75 -18.95
C LYS A 5 -17.41 -1.12 -17.69
N PRO A 6 -18.65 -1.65 -17.80
CA PRO A 6 -19.39 -2.11 -16.63
C PRO A 6 -18.71 -3.33 -16.02
N ASN A 7 -18.97 -3.57 -14.73
CA ASN A 7 -18.57 -4.81 -14.09
C ASN A 7 -19.26 -6.01 -14.76
N GLU A 8 -18.53 -7.10 -14.86
CA GLU A 8 -19.06 -8.35 -15.38
C GLU A 8 -19.75 -9.15 -14.26
N ILE A 9 -20.66 -10.02 -14.63
CA ILE A 9 -21.27 -10.97 -13.70
C ILE A 9 -21.07 -12.39 -14.22
N LEU A 10 -20.81 -13.31 -13.28
CA LEU A 10 -20.86 -14.75 -13.52
C LEU A 10 -22.08 -15.33 -12.81
N ARG A 11 -22.67 -16.38 -13.41
CA ARG A 11 -23.67 -17.21 -12.75
C ARG A 11 -23.07 -18.60 -12.54
N ASP A 12 -23.15 -19.10 -11.32
CA ASP A 12 -22.79 -20.48 -11.05
C ASP A 12 -23.88 -21.46 -11.52
N GLU A 13 -23.62 -22.75 -11.40
CA GLU A 13 -24.55 -23.81 -11.81
C GLU A 13 -25.92 -23.75 -11.10
N LYS A 14 -26.01 -23.08 -9.95
CA LYS A 14 -27.24 -22.84 -9.18
C LYS A 14 -27.92 -21.52 -9.54
N GLY A 15 -27.40 -20.78 -10.52
CA GLY A 15 -27.92 -19.50 -10.96
C GLY A 15 -27.58 -18.31 -10.03
N LYS A 16 -26.74 -18.50 -9.00
CA LYS A 16 -26.28 -17.45 -8.12
C LYS A 16 -25.37 -16.49 -8.88
N ILE A 17 -25.58 -15.19 -8.68
CA ILE A 17 -24.79 -14.12 -9.32
C ILE A 17 -23.52 -13.87 -8.52
N HIS A 18 -22.39 -13.85 -9.21
CA HIS A 18 -21.08 -13.41 -8.72
C HIS A 18 -20.63 -12.20 -9.55
N TRP A 19 -20.32 -11.11 -8.86
CA TRP A 19 -19.81 -9.91 -9.51
C TRP A 19 -18.31 -10.03 -9.72
N ILE A 20 -17.85 -9.78 -10.96
CA ILE A 20 -16.43 -9.60 -11.26
C ILE A 20 -16.14 -8.11 -11.27
N SER A 21 -15.40 -7.69 -10.31
CA SER A 21 -15.02 -6.30 -10.10
C SER A 21 -13.50 -6.13 -10.09
N ARG A 22 -13.05 -4.88 -10.16
CA ARG A 22 -11.63 -4.57 -9.96
C ARG A 22 -11.22 -4.87 -8.52
N SER A 23 -9.99 -5.34 -8.35
CA SER A 23 -9.40 -5.49 -7.03
C SER A 23 -9.17 -4.11 -6.38
N VAL A 24 -9.32 -4.05 -5.08
CA VAL A 24 -9.00 -2.86 -4.30
C VAL A 24 -7.70 -3.11 -3.57
N ALA A 25 -6.71 -2.28 -3.81
CA ALA A 25 -5.45 -2.26 -3.09
C ALA A 25 -5.42 -1.08 -2.12
N VAL A 26 -4.70 -1.23 -1.04
CA VAL A 26 -4.45 -0.16 -0.06
C VAL A 26 -2.95 0.11 -0.03
N VAL A 27 -2.57 1.38 -0.01
CA VAL A 27 -1.18 1.84 0.07
C VAL A 27 -1.05 2.80 1.24
N ALA A 28 -0.13 2.54 2.14
CA ALA A 28 0.13 3.37 3.30
C ALA A 28 1.43 4.17 3.12
N VAL A 29 1.31 5.48 2.85
CA VAL A 29 2.45 6.40 2.92
C VAL A 29 2.63 6.80 4.37
N VAL A 30 3.55 6.13 5.07
CA VAL A 30 3.82 6.33 6.48
C VAL A 30 4.96 7.30 6.66
N LYS A 31 4.72 8.36 7.44
CA LYS A 31 5.67 9.41 7.75
C LYS A 31 6.00 9.42 9.24
N TRP A 32 7.27 9.59 9.56
CA TRP A 32 7.77 9.94 10.89
C TRP A 32 8.78 11.08 10.75
N GLN A 33 8.52 12.21 11.39
CA GLN A 33 9.28 13.45 11.20
C GLN A 33 9.40 13.82 9.71
N ASP A 34 10.59 13.88 9.14
CA ASP A 34 10.88 14.16 7.73
C ASP A 34 11.12 12.89 6.89
N LYS A 35 10.98 11.69 7.50
CA LYS A 35 11.25 10.40 6.87
C LYS A 35 9.96 9.66 6.49
N PHE A 36 10.08 8.82 5.47
CA PHE A 36 9.03 7.94 4.95
C PHE A 36 9.46 6.48 5.06
N LEU A 37 8.52 5.64 5.50
CA LEU A 37 8.72 4.20 5.58
C LEU A 37 8.64 3.60 4.18
N VAL A 38 9.68 2.87 3.82
CA VAL A 38 9.74 2.11 2.57
C VAL A 38 10.27 0.71 2.82
N LEU A 39 9.82 -0.24 2.02
CA LEU A 39 10.26 -1.62 2.07
C LEU A 39 10.75 -2.11 0.72
N LYS A 40 11.69 -3.04 0.72
CA LYS A 40 12.21 -3.69 -0.46
C LYS A 40 11.46 -4.98 -0.71
N ARG A 41 10.85 -5.10 -1.87
CA ARG A 41 9.98 -6.22 -2.26
C ARG A 41 10.75 -7.51 -2.45
N GLY A 42 10.22 -8.59 -1.91
CA GLY A 42 10.78 -9.92 -1.98
C GLY A 42 10.53 -10.63 -3.32
N PRO A 43 11.09 -11.84 -3.47
CA PRO A 43 11.06 -12.57 -4.74
C PRO A 43 9.70 -13.15 -5.13
N ILE A 44 8.80 -13.39 -4.19
CA ILE A 44 7.50 -14.02 -4.48
C ILE A 44 6.41 -13.02 -4.87
N VAL A 45 6.65 -11.72 -4.65
CA VAL A 45 5.69 -10.67 -4.99
C VAL A 45 6.01 -9.99 -6.32
N SER A 46 5.03 -9.31 -6.91
CA SER A 46 5.25 -8.56 -8.15
C SER A 46 6.28 -7.46 -7.99
N ASN A 47 7.07 -7.18 -9.03
CA ASN A 47 8.16 -6.19 -9.01
C ASN A 47 9.22 -6.47 -7.93
N PRO A 48 9.83 -7.67 -7.88
CA PRO A 48 10.85 -7.99 -6.90
C PRO A 48 12.04 -7.03 -6.96
N ASP A 49 12.78 -6.93 -5.86
CA ASP A 49 13.94 -6.04 -5.67
C ASP A 49 13.68 -4.53 -5.77
N LYS A 50 12.43 -4.10 -6.04
CA LYS A 50 12.05 -2.70 -6.01
C LYS A 50 11.57 -2.27 -4.64
N TRP A 51 11.60 -0.97 -4.39
CA TRP A 51 11.09 -0.37 -3.17
C TRP A 51 9.63 0.06 -3.32
N CYS A 52 8.88 0.04 -2.24
CA CYS A 52 7.50 0.54 -2.20
C CYS A 52 7.14 1.03 -0.78
N SER A 53 6.03 1.75 -0.66
CA SER A 53 5.35 1.94 0.62
C SER A 53 4.62 0.65 1.00
N PRO A 54 4.35 0.37 2.28
CA PRO A 54 3.51 -0.74 2.70
C PRO A 54 2.19 -0.78 1.91
N CYS A 55 1.83 -1.95 1.39
CA CYS A 55 0.65 -2.06 0.53
C CYS A 55 0.22 -3.50 0.26
N GLY A 56 -1.08 -3.73 0.22
CA GLY A 56 -1.65 -5.01 -0.17
C GLY A 56 -3.10 -4.89 -0.61
N TYR A 57 -3.76 -6.01 -0.81
CA TYR A 57 -5.16 -6.06 -1.20
C TYR A 57 -6.07 -6.05 0.02
N LEU A 58 -7.22 -5.41 -0.18
CA LEU A 58 -8.30 -5.39 0.81
C LEU A 58 -8.89 -6.79 0.98
N ASP A 59 -8.89 -7.27 2.20
CA ASP A 59 -9.48 -8.55 2.57
C ASP A 59 -10.98 -8.46 2.89
N TRP A 60 -11.63 -9.63 3.01
CA TRP A 60 -13.02 -9.69 3.43
C TRP A 60 -13.17 -9.21 4.87
N ASN A 61 -14.26 -8.46 5.12
CA ASN A 61 -14.66 -7.98 6.44
C ASN A 61 -13.69 -6.99 7.11
N GLU A 62 -12.80 -6.36 6.35
CA GLU A 62 -11.99 -5.24 6.82
C GLU A 62 -12.32 -3.94 6.05
N SER A 63 -12.16 -2.81 6.69
CA SER A 63 -12.17 -1.49 6.06
C SER A 63 -10.80 -1.18 5.44
N ALA A 64 -10.73 -0.20 4.54
CA ALA A 64 -9.46 0.20 3.95
C ALA A 64 -8.45 0.73 4.99
N SER A 65 -8.91 1.37 6.07
CA SER A 65 -8.03 1.81 7.16
C SER A 65 -7.50 0.63 7.99
N GLU A 66 -8.31 -0.40 8.23
CA GLU A 66 -7.87 -1.63 8.89
C GLU A 66 -6.84 -2.38 8.04
N CYS A 67 -7.09 -2.47 6.72
CA CYS A 67 -6.12 -3.01 5.77
C CYS A 67 -4.79 -2.26 5.83
N ALA A 68 -4.79 -0.92 5.82
CA ALA A 68 -3.56 -0.13 5.93
C ALA A 68 -2.77 -0.46 7.22
N VAL A 69 -3.48 -0.62 8.34
CA VAL A 69 -2.86 -0.98 9.63
C VAL A 69 -2.30 -2.40 9.59
N ARG A 70 -3.02 -3.35 9.01
CA ARG A 70 -2.60 -4.74 8.86
C ARG A 70 -1.35 -4.84 7.99
N GLU A 71 -1.37 -4.26 6.80
CA GLU A 71 -0.24 -4.30 5.86
C GLU A 71 1.04 -3.66 6.44
N ILE A 72 0.90 -2.53 7.16
CA ILE A 72 2.05 -1.94 7.87
C ILE A 72 2.64 -2.94 8.87
N TYR A 73 1.80 -3.63 9.63
CA TYR A 73 2.28 -4.60 10.59
C TYR A 73 2.88 -5.84 9.93
N GLU A 74 2.20 -6.44 8.96
CA GLU A 74 2.63 -7.67 8.29
C GLU A 74 3.92 -7.48 7.48
N GLU A 75 4.04 -6.34 6.79
CA GLU A 75 5.20 -6.07 5.94
C GLU A 75 6.38 -5.39 6.68
N THR A 76 6.17 -4.86 7.89
CA THR A 76 7.23 -4.10 8.59
C THR A 76 7.40 -4.42 10.07
N GLY A 77 6.48 -5.11 10.71
CA GLY A 77 6.47 -5.33 12.15
C GLY A 77 6.08 -4.11 12.98
N ILE A 78 5.83 -2.95 12.38
CA ILE A 78 5.43 -1.75 13.11
C ILE A 78 3.97 -1.87 13.57
N ASN A 79 3.75 -2.00 14.87
CA ASN A 79 2.42 -1.98 15.44
C ASN A 79 1.97 -0.54 15.73
N LEU A 80 1.11 0.01 14.86
CA LEU A 80 0.61 1.39 14.99
C LEU A 80 -0.15 1.66 16.30
N ARG A 81 -0.66 0.62 16.98
CA ARG A 81 -1.33 0.78 18.29
C ARG A 81 -0.38 1.27 19.40
N ASN A 82 0.92 1.13 19.19
CA ASN A 82 1.95 1.59 20.14
C ASN A 82 2.30 3.08 19.96
N TYR A 83 1.69 3.76 19.00
CA TYR A 83 2.02 5.14 18.63
C TYR A 83 0.77 6.00 18.54
N LYS A 84 0.92 7.30 18.76
CA LYS A 84 -0.08 8.26 18.35
C LYS A 84 0.04 8.47 16.83
N VAL A 85 -1.05 8.28 16.10
CA VAL A 85 -1.08 8.38 14.64
C VAL A 85 -2.19 9.31 14.17
N SER A 86 -1.98 9.92 12.99
CA SER A 86 -2.97 10.72 12.29
C SER A 86 -3.01 10.37 10.81
N GLY A 87 -4.09 10.72 10.10
CA GLY A 87 -4.25 10.54 8.66
C GLY A 87 -4.92 9.23 8.21
N LEU A 88 -5.29 8.33 9.15
CA LEU A 88 -6.04 7.10 8.81
C LEU A 88 -7.48 7.34 8.32
N GLU A 89 -8.01 8.56 8.51
CA GLU A 89 -9.41 8.88 8.21
C GLU A 89 -9.59 9.61 6.88
N VAL A 90 -8.50 9.98 6.20
CA VAL A 90 -8.54 10.82 4.99
C VAL A 90 -7.75 10.15 3.85
N PRO A 91 -8.32 9.11 3.23
CA PRO A 91 -7.69 8.46 2.09
C PRO A 91 -7.85 9.29 0.81
N TYR A 92 -6.94 9.14 -0.11
CA TYR A 92 -7.18 9.46 -1.52
C TYR A 92 -7.03 8.21 -2.38
N GLU A 93 -7.73 8.17 -3.51
CA GLU A 93 -7.70 7.00 -4.39
C GLU A 93 -6.97 7.30 -5.70
N VAL A 94 -6.45 6.26 -6.31
CA VAL A 94 -5.88 6.29 -7.64
C VAL A 94 -6.34 5.05 -8.40
N VAL A 95 -6.90 5.26 -9.57
CA VAL A 95 -7.11 4.18 -10.53
C VAL A 95 -5.76 3.86 -11.17
N THR A 96 -5.30 2.64 -11.02
CA THR A 96 -4.04 2.24 -11.63
C THR A 96 -4.20 2.10 -13.14
N GLU A 97 -3.21 2.53 -13.91
CA GLU A 97 -3.20 2.29 -15.34
C GLU A 97 -3.15 0.77 -15.58
N PRO A 98 -3.98 0.24 -16.49
CA PRO A 98 -3.93 -1.17 -16.82
C PRO A 98 -2.58 -1.48 -17.50
N LYS A 99 -1.70 -2.17 -16.79
CA LYS A 99 -0.43 -2.66 -17.35
C LYS A 99 -0.63 -3.89 -18.24
N VAL A 100 -1.76 -4.55 -18.09
CA VAL A 100 -2.24 -5.68 -18.88
C VAL A 100 -3.72 -5.48 -19.14
N ASN A 101 -4.17 -5.85 -20.32
CA ASN A 101 -5.53 -5.56 -20.80
C ASN A 101 -6.69 -6.14 -19.95
N TRP A 102 -6.39 -6.99 -18.97
CA TRP A 102 -7.37 -7.70 -18.16
C TRP A 102 -7.33 -7.33 -16.66
N LYS A 103 -6.39 -6.52 -16.22
CA LYS A 103 -6.26 -6.16 -14.80
C LYS A 103 -6.11 -4.66 -14.61
N GLN A 104 -7.03 -4.07 -13.87
CA GLN A 104 -6.96 -2.70 -13.38
C GLN A 104 -7.41 -2.68 -11.93
N ASP A 105 -6.55 -2.20 -11.03
CA ASP A 105 -6.83 -2.09 -9.62
C ASP A 105 -7.28 -0.66 -9.26
N ILE A 106 -8.02 -0.53 -8.17
CA ILE A 106 -8.23 0.75 -7.49
C ILE A 106 -7.31 0.74 -6.28
N ALA A 107 -6.43 1.72 -6.16
CA ALA A 107 -5.55 1.86 -5.01
C ALA A 107 -5.99 3.02 -4.11
N ILE A 108 -6.37 2.72 -2.88
CA ILE A 108 -6.71 3.69 -1.84
C ILE A 108 -5.41 4.03 -1.09
N HIS A 109 -5.02 5.31 -1.11
CA HIS A 109 -3.77 5.75 -0.49
C HIS A 109 -4.06 6.48 0.82
N PHE A 110 -3.52 5.95 1.90
CA PHE A 110 -3.49 6.63 3.19
C PHE A 110 -2.18 7.40 3.37
N ARG A 111 -2.28 8.57 3.94
CA ARG A 111 -1.15 9.32 4.47
C ARG A 111 -1.20 9.23 6.00
N ILE A 112 -0.28 8.49 6.58
CA ILE A 112 -0.24 8.20 8.00
C ILE A 112 0.98 8.87 8.60
N THR A 113 0.80 9.68 9.63
CA THR A 113 1.89 10.29 10.37
C THR A 113 1.99 9.64 11.75
N ILE A 114 3.15 9.11 12.09
CA ILE A 114 3.48 8.60 13.42
C ILE A 114 4.09 9.73 14.25
N GLU A 115 3.46 10.06 15.37
CA GLU A 115 3.94 11.03 16.32
C GLU A 115 4.75 10.30 17.40
N SER A 116 6.08 10.36 17.33
CA SER A 116 7.01 9.76 18.27
C SER A 116 8.30 10.56 18.34
N GLU A 117 8.89 10.66 19.53
CA GLU A 117 10.21 11.27 19.72
C GLU A 117 11.34 10.38 19.21
N THR A 118 11.13 9.06 19.23
CA THR A 118 12.10 8.08 18.76
C THR A 118 11.61 7.42 17.47
N GLU A 119 12.54 7.04 16.61
CA GLU A 119 12.25 6.34 15.35
C GLU A 119 11.43 5.06 15.62
N PRO A 120 10.26 4.90 14.98
CA PRO A 120 9.48 3.68 15.11
C PRO A 120 10.28 2.48 14.61
N LYS A 121 10.40 1.45 15.46
CA LYS A 121 11.17 0.26 15.15
C LYS A 121 10.36 -0.71 14.32
N TYR A 122 10.94 -1.14 13.20
CA TYR A 122 10.46 -2.28 12.43
C TYR A 122 11.10 -3.57 12.93
N ASP A 123 10.48 -4.70 12.61
CA ASP A 123 10.94 -6.03 13.02
C ASP A 123 10.89 -7.01 11.86
N LEU A 124 12.02 -7.22 11.21
CA LEU A 124 12.15 -8.18 10.11
C LEU A 124 11.99 -9.65 10.54
N SER A 125 12.05 -9.96 11.85
CA SER A 125 11.93 -11.34 12.32
C SER A 125 10.51 -11.92 12.19
N ILE A 126 9.51 -11.06 12.10
CA ILE A 126 8.10 -11.46 11.96
C ILE A 126 7.57 -11.29 10.53
N VAL A 127 8.36 -10.70 9.64
CA VAL A 127 8.00 -10.42 8.25
C VAL A 127 8.34 -11.61 7.36
N ASP A 128 7.48 -11.93 6.39
CA ASP A 128 7.79 -12.97 5.40
C ASP A 128 8.95 -12.52 4.50
N PRO A 129 10.11 -13.20 4.56
CA PRO A 129 11.27 -12.86 3.72
C PRO A 129 11.01 -13.07 2.22
N GLY A 130 9.96 -13.81 1.85
CA GLY A 130 9.51 -13.93 0.47
C GLY A 130 8.85 -12.65 -0.03
N GLU A 131 8.23 -11.87 0.84
CA GLU A 131 7.50 -10.64 0.51
C GLU A 131 8.32 -9.38 0.73
N THR A 132 9.04 -9.28 1.85
CA THR A 132 9.85 -8.12 2.22
C THR A 132 11.29 -8.51 2.54
N LEU A 133 12.26 -7.91 1.83
CA LEU A 133 13.69 -8.16 2.01
C LEU A 133 14.38 -7.15 2.92
N ASP A 134 13.94 -5.91 2.94
CA ASP A 134 14.57 -4.82 3.69
C ASP A 134 13.55 -3.73 3.98
N ILE A 135 13.74 -2.97 5.06
CA ILE A 135 12.88 -1.87 5.47
C ILE A 135 13.75 -0.68 5.83
N LYS A 136 13.32 0.52 5.44
CA LYS A 136 14.05 1.76 5.74
C LYS A 136 13.11 2.92 6.02
N TRP A 137 13.60 3.83 6.85
CA TRP A 137 13.13 5.19 6.93
C TRP A 137 14.04 6.08 6.08
N ILE A 138 13.49 6.69 5.04
CA ILE A 138 14.24 7.55 4.09
C ILE A 138 13.64 8.94 4.03
N THR A 139 14.46 9.94 3.78
CA THR A 139 14.01 11.32 3.54
C THR A 139 13.53 11.50 2.09
N ALA A 140 12.85 12.61 1.82
CA ALA A 140 12.41 12.94 0.47
C ALA A 140 13.58 13.08 -0.53
N ASP A 141 14.70 13.61 -0.08
CA ASP A 141 15.88 13.83 -0.93
C ASP A 141 16.58 12.52 -1.31
N GLU A 142 16.37 11.46 -0.53
CA GLU A 142 16.91 10.13 -0.82
C GLU A 142 16.08 9.35 -1.83
N LEU A 143 14.81 9.71 -2.08
CA LEU A 143 13.92 8.99 -3.01
C LEU A 143 14.54 8.68 -4.38
N PRO A 144 15.31 9.59 -5.03
CA PRO A 144 15.93 9.32 -6.32
C PRO A 144 16.96 8.17 -6.31
N ASN A 145 17.46 7.80 -5.13
CA ASN A 145 18.45 6.73 -4.98
C ASN A 145 17.81 5.33 -4.98
N TYR A 146 16.48 5.26 -5.00
CA TYR A 146 15.73 4.00 -4.88
C TYR A 146 14.90 3.74 -6.13
N ASN A 147 14.89 2.49 -6.61
CA ASN A 147 14.03 2.10 -7.73
C ASN A 147 12.66 1.67 -7.19
N PHE A 148 11.65 2.53 -7.34
CA PHE A 148 10.32 2.28 -6.82
C PHE A 148 9.43 1.46 -7.76
N ALA A 149 8.66 0.54 -7.17
CA ALA A 149 7.51 -0.09 -7.80
C ALA A 149 6.31 0.86 -7.80
N PHE A 150 5.39 0.69 -8.75
CA PHE A 150 4.06 1.32 -8.79
C PHE A 150 4.04 2.86 -8.76
N ASN A 151 5.17 3.51 -9.04
CA ASN A 151 5.37 4.97 -8.89
C ASN A 151 5.10 5.45 -7.43
N HIS A 152 5.44 4.65 -6.42
CA HIS A 152 5.24 5.02 -5.03
C HIS A 152 6.10 6.21 -4.60
N ASP A 153 7.26 6.44 -5.23
CA ASP A 153 8.03 7.68 -5.12
C ASP A 153 7.16 8.93 -5.37
N LYS A 154 6.40 8.93 -6.48
CA LYS A 154 5.50 10.06 -6.82
C LYS A 154 4.37 10.22 -5.79
N ARG A 155 3.95 9.14 -5.14
CA ARG A 155 2.93 9.18 -4.08
C ARG A 155 3.49 9.83 -2.82
N ILE A 156 4.73 9.49 -2.46
CA ILE A 156 5.43 10.13 -1.35
C ILE A 156 5.61 11.62 -1.64
N TYR A 157 6.09 12.01 -2.82
CA TYR A 157 6.19 13.43 -3.20
C TYR A 157 4.86 14.17 -3.12
N LYS A 158 3.76 13.54 -3.52
CA LYS A 158 2.43 14.15 -3.39
C LYS A 158 2.05 14.40 -1.92
N CYS A 159 2.46 13.52 -1.00
CA CYS A 159 2.21 13.68 0.43
C CYS A 159 3.04 14.79 1.08
N ILE A 160 4.20 15.15 0.49
CA ILE A 160 5.06 16.23 0.99
C ILE A 160 4.45 17.60 0.66
N ASN A 161 3.83 17.71 -0.51
CA ASN A 161 3.39 18.98 -1.08
C ASN A 161 1.90 19.29 -0.79
N GLN A 162 1.26 18.54 0.06
CA GLN A 162 -0.12 18.74 0.57
C GLN A 162 -0.11 18.96 2.08
#